data_2b717b2dd4acb09d76b9fd77bbe779bd
#
_entry.id   2b717b2dd4acb09d76b9fd77bbe779bd
#
_cell.length_a   1.000
_cell.length_b   1.000
_cell.length_c   1.000
_cell.angle_alpha   90.00
_cell.angle_beta   90.00
_cell.angle_gamma   90.00
#
_symmetry.space_group_name_H-M   'P 1'
#
loop_
_entity.id
_entity.type
_entity.pdbx_description
1 polymer ?
#
loop_
_entity_poly.entity_id
_entity_poly.type
_entity_poly.pdbx_seq_one_letter_code
_entity_poly.pdbx_strand_id
1 'polypeptide(L)'
;MGSEMCIRDRSKIIGAAARLYLVCLILQHYVFDAFHIPFAATVIGIVLLIWLYTRRSGIRTIVWTDSLQTLCLLLALGLILYEVSGQLNLDFPGLVHAIRENEHSRIFVFDDWHSKQNFFKQFFSGIFITIVMTGLDQDMMQKNLSCKNLHEAQKNMYCYGISFVPVNFLFLSLGILLLLFASQLNIPLPAAGDEILPL
;
A
#
# COMPACT_ATOMS: atom_id res chain seq x y z
N MET A 1 10.87 -1.04 -31.39
CA MET A 1 9.65 -0.54 -30.74
C MET A 1 8.66 -1.62 -30.33
N GLY A 2 8.41 -2.67 -31.12
CA GLY A 2 7.43 -3.73 -30.75
C GLY A 2 7.84 -4.66 -29.60
N SER A 3 9.11 -5.00 -29.48
CA SER A 3 9.60 -5.94 -28.45
C SER A 3 9.60 -5.35 -27.04
N GLU A 4 9.94 -4.08 -26.88
CA GLU A 4 9.96 -3.41 -25.56
C GLU A 4 8.55 -3.18 -25.02
N MET A 5 7.58 -2.89 -25.90
CA MET A 5 6.17 -2.78 -25.53
C MET A 5 5.63 -4.12 -25.02
N CYS A 6 5.99 -5.22 -25.68
CA CYS A 6 5.59 -6.57 -25.29
C CYS A 6 6.18 -7.00 -23.94
N ILE A 7 7.43 -6.65 -23.63
CA ILE A 7 8.08 -6.95 -22.34
C ILE A 7 7.40 -6.17 -21.22
N ARG A 8 7.11 -4.89 -21.42
CA ARG A 8 6.42 -4.04 -20.45
C ARG A 8 5.01 -4.56 -20.14
N ASP A 9 4.25 -4.94 -21.16
CA ASP A 9 2.90 -5.47 -21.00
C ASP A 9 2.90 -6.79 -20.22
N ARG A 10 3.84 -7.69 -20.52
CA ARG A 10 4.01 -8.94 -19.78
C ARG A 10 4.35 -8.69 -18.30
N SER A 11 5.26 -7.78 -18.03
CA SER A 11 5.63 -7.42 -16.65
C SER A 11 4.43 -6.86 -15.86
N LYS A 12 3.63 -5.99 -16.47
CA LYS A 12 2.41 -5.45 -15.86
C LYS A 12 1.35 -6.53 -15.62
N ILE A 13 1.16 -7.46 -16.55
CA ILE A 13 0.23 -8.57 -16.38
C ILE A 13 0.66 -9.48 -15.24
N ILE A 14 1.94 -9.84 -15.15
CA ILE A 14 2.47 -10.67 -14.07
C ILE A 14 2.29 -9.96 -12.72
N GLY A 15 2.62 -8.67 -12.63
CA GLY A 15 2.44 -7.89 -11.41
C GLY A 15 0.96 -7.76 -10.99
N ALA A 16 0.05 -7.58 -11.94
CA ALA A 16 -1.39 -7.54 -11.67
C ALA A 16 -1.90 -8.92 -11.23
N ALA A 17 -1.45 -10.00 -11.87
CA ALA A 17 -1.81 -11.36 -11.51
C ALA A 17 -1.35 -11.74 -10.11
N ALA A 18 -0.12 -11.34 -9.71
CA ALA A 18 0.39 -11.57 -8.37
C ALA A 18 -0.45 -10.86 -7.29
N ARG A 19 -0.81 -9.60 -7.52
CA ARG A 19 -1.70 -8.85 -6.61
C ARG A 19 -3.08 -9.49 -6.50
N LEU A 20 -3.67 -9.87 -7.64
CA LEU A 20 -4.96 -10.55 -7.66
C LEU A 20 -4.92 -11.88 -6.91
N TYR A 21 -3.84 -12.64 -7.07
CA TYR A 21 -3.62 -13.90 -6.36
C TYR A 21 -3.63 -13.70 -4.84
N LEU A 22 -2.89 -12.71 -4.32
CA LEU A 22 -2.87 -12.40 -2.89
C LEU A 22 -4.27 -12.04 -2.36
N VAL A 23 -5.01 -11.20 -3.09
CA VAL A 23 -6.39 -10.84 -2.71
C VAL A 23 -7.30 -12.06 -2.71
N CYS A 24 -7.22 -12.92 -3.73
CA CYS A 24 -7.99 -14.15 -3.80
C CYS A 24 -7.66 -15.11 -2.66
N LEU A 25 -6.38 -15.20 -2.28
CA LEU A 25 -5.92 -16.07 -1.21
C LEU A 25 -6.48 -15.62 0.15
N ILE A 26 -6.39 -14.32 0.45
CA ILE A 26 -6.96 -13.75 1.68
C ILE A 26 -8.48 -13.95 1.70
N LEU A 27 -9.17 -13.65 0.61
CA LEU A 27 -10.62 -13.78 0.53
C LEU A 27 -11.06 -15.24 0.65
N GLN A 28 -10.29 -16.17 0.06
CA GLN A 28 -10.52 -17.61 0.21
C GLN A 28 -10.41 -18.01 1.68
N HIS A 29 -9.29 -17.64 2.32
CA HIS A 29 -9.01 -18.08 3.69
C HIS A 29 -10.02 -17.53 4.72
N TYR A 30 -10.38 -16.26 4.62
CA TYR A 30 -11.22 -15.60 5.62
C TYR A 30 -12.73 -15.67 5.34
N VAL A 31 -13.14 -15.85 4.09
CA VAL A 31 -14.56 -15.79 3.70
C VAL A 31 -15.06 -17.09 3.10
N PHE A 32 -14.36 -17.64 2.12
CA PHE A 32 -14.88 -18.76 1.33
C PHE A 32 -14.50 -20.13 1.85
N ASP A 33 -13.52 -20.25 2.73
CA ASP A 33 -13.15 -21.52 3.37
C ASP A 33 -14.33 -22.07 4.20
N ALA A 34 -15.09 -21.18 4.85
CA ALA A 34 -16.30 -21.54 5.58
C ALA A 34 -17.41 -22.14 4.68
N PHE A 35 -17.40 -21.84 3.39
CA PHE A 35 -18.38 -22.32 2.41
C PHE A 35 -17.86 -23.47 1.55
N HIS A 36 -16.65 -23.99 1.81
CA HIS A 36 -16.00 -25.05 1.03
C HIS A 36 -15.92 -24.78 -0.48
N ILE A 37 -15.80 -23.49 -0.87
CA ILE A 37 -15.70 -23.08 -2.27
C ILE A 37 -14.28 -23.36 -2.77
N PRO A 38 -14.07 -24.04 -3.92
CA PRO A 38 -12.74 -24.27 -4.45
C PRO A 38 -12.09 -22.96 -4.89
N PHE A 39 -10.78 -22.80 -4.64
CA PHE A 39 -10.00 -21.61 -4.97
C PHE A 39 -10.19 -21.13 -6.44
N ALA A 40 -10.28 -22.07 -7.38
CA ALA A 40 -10.51 -21.75 -8.78
C ALA A 40 -11.83 -20.99 -9.01
N ALA A 41 -12.90 -21.34 -8.29
CA ALA A 41 -14.19 -20.64 -8.38
C ALA A 41 -14.10 -19.21 -7.85
N THR A 42 -13.37 -18.99 -6.75
CA THR A 42 -13.09 -17.66 -6.20
C THR A 42 -12.36 -16.78 -7.22
N VAL A 43 -11.29 -17.28 -7.83
CA VAL A 43 -10.53 -16.55 -8.84
C VAL A 43 -11.39 -16.20 -10.05
N ILE A 44 -12.14 -17.18 -10.59
CA ILE A 44 -13.03 -16.98 -11.73
C ILE A 44 -14.12 -15.95 -11.40
N GLY A 45 -14.72 -16.04 -10.21
CA GLY A 45 -15.74 -15.11 -9.74
C GLY A 45 -15.24 -13.68 -9.67
N ILE A 46 -14.06 -13.45 -9.08
CA ILE A 46 -13.44 -12.12 -8.97
C ILE A 46 -13.09 -11.57 -10.35
N VAL A 47 -12.45 -12.36 -11.22
CA VAL A 47 -12.09 -11.95 -12.58
C VAL A 47 -13.35 -11.59 -13.37
N LEU A 48 -14.42 -12.37 -13.25
CA LEU A 48 -15.69 -12.12 -13.92
C LEU A 48 -16.34 -10.82 -13.41
N LEU A 49 -16.34 -10.58 -12.11
CA LEU A 49 -16.82 -9.32 -11.53
C LEU A 49 -16.03 -8.12 -12.05
N ILE A 50 -14.71 -8.20 -12.05
CA ILE A 50 -13.83 -7.14 -12.57
C ILE A 50 -14.15 -6.89 -14.06
N TRP A 51 -14.27 -7.94 -14.85
CA TRP A 51 -14.60 -7.81 -16.27
C TRP A 51 -15.97 -7.17 -16.50
N LEU A 52 -16.96 -7.55 -15.69
CA LEU A 52 -18.34 -7.09 -15.83
C LEU A 52 -18.46 -5.59 -15.55
N TYR A 53 -17.81 -5.09 -14.48
CA TYR A 53 -17.88 -3.66 -14.19
C TYR A 53 -16.97 -2.82 -15.11
N THR A 54 -15.82 -3.37 -15.54
CA THR A 54 -14.88 -2.64 -16.40
C THR A 54 -15.41 -2.51 -17.85
N ARG A 55 -16.13 -3.52 -18.34
CA ARG A 55 -16.66 -3.52 -19.71
C ARG A 55 -17.59 -2.35 -20.02
N ARG A 56 -18.36 -1.87 -19.03
CA ARG A 56 -19.38 -0.81 -19.24
C ARG A 56 -18.94 0.60 -18.87
N SER A 57 -17.89 0.78 -18.12
CA SER A 57 -17.74 2.00 -17.32
C SER A 57 -16.56 2.91 -17.71
N GLY A 58 -15.58 2.46 -18.48
CA GLY A 58 -14.43 3.28 -18.88
C GLY A 58 -13.57 3.81 -17.70
N ILE A 59 -12.67 4.73 -18.01
CA ILE A 59 -11.68 5.31 -17.07
C ILE A 59 -12.34 6.00 -15.87
N ARG A 60 -13.50 6.62 -16.06
CA ARG A 60 -14.19 7.37 -14.99
C ARG A 60 -14.59 6.49 -13.81
N THR A 61 -15.02 5.27 -14.06
CA THR A 61 -15.41 4.34 -12.99
C THR A 61 -14.21 3.80 -12.26
N ILE A 62 -13.09 3.60 -12.95
CA ILE A 62 -11.83 3.17 -12.31
C ILE A 62 -11.38 4.24 -11.30
N VAL A 63 -11.43 5.52 -11.66
CA VAL A 63 -11.09 6.62 -10.73
C VAL A 63 -12.03 6.65 -9.51
N TRP A 64 -13.33 6.41 -9.70
CA TRP A 64 -14.29 6.35 -8.61
C TRP A 64 -14.05 5.17 -7.66
N THR A 65 -13.78 3.98 -8.22
CA THR A 65 -13.45 2.77 -7.44
C THR A 65 -12.15 2.95 -6.67
N ASP A 66 -11.12 3.52 -7.29
CA ASP A 66 -9.84 3.81 -6.65
C ASP A 66 -10.01 4.79 -5.47
N SER A 67 -10.85 5.82 -5.64
CA SER A 67 -11.14 6.78 -4.57
C SER A 67 -11.88 6.13 -3.40
N LEU A 68 -12.86 5.29 -3.68
CA LEU A 68 -13.58 4.54 -2.65
C LEU A 68 -12.66 3.56 -1.93
N GLN A 69 -11.81 2.85 -2.66
CA GLN A 69 -10.82 1.93 -2.10
C GLN A 69 -9.85 2.67 -1.17
N THR A 70 -9.35 3.82 -1.57
CA THR A 70 -8.45 4.64 -0.75
C THR A 70 -9.14 5.11 0.54
N LEU A 71 -10.42 5.53 0.44
CA LEU A 71 -11.20 5.92 1.61
C LEU A 71 -11.37 4.75 2.58
N CYS A 72 -11.77 3.57 2.08
CA CYS A 72 -11.93 2.37 2.91
C CYS A 72 -10.60 1.95 3.55
N LEU A 73 -9.49 2.06 2.83
CA LEU A 73 -8.17 1.73 3.34
C LEU A 73 -7.75 2.69 4.47
N LEU A 74 -7.98 3.99 4.32
CA LEU A 74 -7.68 4.98 5.36
C LEU A 74 -8.58 4.79 6.60
N LEU A 75 -9.85 4.45 6.39
CA LEU A 75 -10.77 4.13 7.49
C LEU A 75 -10.31 2.86 8.23
N ALA A 76 -9.97 1.80 7.50
CA ALA A 76 -9.46 0.57 8.10
C ALA A 76 -8.17 0.83 8.88
N LEU A 77 -7.22 1.60 8.31
CA LEU A 77 -6.00 1.99 8.97
C LEU A 77 -6.27 2.75 10.28
N GLY A 78 -7.20 3.72 10.25
CA GLY A 78 -7.60 4.47 11.45
C GLY A 78 -8.23 3.59 12.51
N LEU A 79 -9.09 2.64 12.13
CA LEU A 79 -9.71 1.69 13.05
C LEU A 79 -8.68 0.75 13.68
N ILE A 80 -7.74 0.21 12.90
CA ILE A 80 -6.67 -0.65 13.41
C ILE A 80 -5.80 0.13 14.40
N LEU A 81 -5.39 1.35 14.07
CA LEU A 81 -4.62 2.20 14.97
C LEU A 81 -5.36 2.47 16.29
N TYR A 82 -6.67 2.72 16.20
CA TYR A 82 -7.52 2.94 17.37
C TYR A 82 -7.60 1.68 18.26
N GLU A 83 -7.84 0.53 17.65
CA GLU A 83 -7.95 -0.76 18.35
C GLU A 83 -6.64 -1.15 19.03
N VAL A 84 -5.52 -1.09 18.30
CA VAL A 84 -4.19 -1.42 18.83
C VAL A 84 -3.79 -0.44 19.95
N SER A 85 -4.09 0.85 19.81
CA SER A 85 -3.86 1.84 20.86
C SER A 85 -4.68 1.53 22.12
N GLY A 86 -5.95 1.12 21.95
CA GLY A 86 -6.82 0.72 23.07
C GLY A 86 -6.28 -0.51 23.81
N GLN A 87 -5.81 -1.51 23.11
CA GLN A 87 -5.25 -2.73 23.72
C GLN A 87 -3.92 -2.49 24.43
N LEU A 88 -3.10 -1.58 23.91
CA LEU A 88 -1.85 -1.16 24.55
C LEU A 88 -2.09 -0.22 25.76
N ASN A 89 -3.32 0.20 26.04
CA ASN A 89 -3.67 1.21 27.04
C ASN A 89 -2.84 2.49 26.90
N LEU A 90 -2.48 2.84 25.67
CA LEU A 90 -1.74 4.05 25.35
C LEU A 90 -2.72 5.16 24.96
N ASP A 91 -2.67 6.27 25.69
CA ASP A 91 -3.33 7.50 25.25
C ASP A 91 -2.57 8.11 24.06
N PHE A 92 -3.21 9.00 23.29
CA PHE A 92 -2.61 9.61 22.10
C PHE A 92 -1.19 10.20 22.35
N PRO A 93 -0.91 10.92 23.44
CA PRO A 93 0.43 11.34 23.79
C PRO A 93 1.38 10.17 24.09
N GLY A 94 0.90 9.13 24.77
CA GLY A 94 1.66 7.91 25.05
C GLY A 94 2.05 7.16 23.80
N LEU A 95 1.16 7.11 22.82
CA LEU A 95 1.38 6.51 21.51
C LEU A 95 2.49 7.23 20.72
N VAL A 96 2.44 8.57 20.69
CA VAL A 96 3.49 9.39 20.06
C VAL A 96 4.84 9.20 20.77
N HIS A 97 4.84 9.08 22.08
CA HIS A 97 6.05 8.85 22.88
C HIS A 97 6.64 7.46 22.61
N ALA A 98 5.81 6.42 22.60
CA ALA A 98 6.21 5.04 22.30
C ALA A 98 6.80 4.90 20.87
N ILE A 99 6.20 5.57 19.88
CA ILE A 99 6.73 5.61 18.53
C ILE A 99 8.09 6.33 18.48
N ARG A 100 8.22 7.46 19.18
CA ARG A 100 9.43 8.27 19.15
C ARG A 100 10.63 7.62 19.85
N GLU A 101 10.40 6.88 20.92
CA GLU A 101 11.45 6.19 21.68
C GLU A 101 11.89 4.86 21.08
N ASN A 102 11.13 4.31 20.14
CA ASN A 102 11.47 3.06 19.51
C ASN A 102 12.74 3.20 18.64
N GLU A 103 13.68 2.27 18.76
CA GLU A 103 14.91 2.26 17.97
C GLU A 103 14.65 2.25 16.45
N HIS A 104 13.54 1.63 16.01
CA HIS A 104 13.12 1.58 14.61
C HIS A 104 12.56 2.91 14.09
N SER A 105 12.31 3.89 14.97
CA SER A 105 11.85 5.25 14.63
C SER A 105 12.97 6.21 14.24
N ARG A 106 14.23 5.76 14.22
CA ARG A 106 15.36 6.60 13.81
C ARG A 106 15.33 6.87 12.31
N ILE A 107 14.84 8.07 11.96
CA ILE A 107 14.75 8.53 10.56
C ILE A 107 16.11 8.98 10.04
N PHE A 108 16.92 9.63 10.87
CA PHE A 108 18.20 10.21 10.49
C PHE A 108 19.38 9.35 10.96
N VAL A 109 19.77 8.39 10.13
CA VAL A 109 20.94 7.53 10.37
C VAL A 109 22.09 8.01 9.50
N PHE A 110 23.07 8.71 10.10
CA PHE A 110 24.26 9.23 9.41
C PHE A 110 25.53 8.42 9.74
N ASP A 111 25.48 7.64 10.82
CA ASP A 111 26.66 7.07 11.48
C ASP A 111 27.35 5.97 10.65
N ASP A 112 26.62 5.25 9.82
CA ASP A 112 27.16 4.14 9.04
C ASP A 112 26.91 4.31 7.54
N TRP A 113 28.00 4.60 6.79
CA TRP A 113 27.93 4.72 5.32
C TRP A 113 27.67 3.37 4.64
N HIS A 114 28.02 2.25 5.26
CA HIS A 114 27.80 0.92 4.66
C HIS A 114 26.40 0.39 4.90
N SER A 115 25.67 0.92 5.87
CA SER A 115 24.29 0.53 6.16
C SER A 115 23.35 0.83 4.98
N LYS A 116 22.41 -0.08 4.76
CA LYS A 116 21.29 0.14 3.82
C LYS A 116 20.34 1.25 4.29
N GLN A 117 20.35 1.54 5.59
CA GLN A 117 19.48 2.54 6.23
C GLN A 117 20.08 3.94 6.28
N ASN A 118 21.24 4.17 5.65
CA ASN A 118 21.86 5.51 5.61
C ASN A 118 20.92 6.51 4.92
N PHE A 119 20.70 7.66 5.58
CA PHE A 119 19.76 8.70 5.14
C PHE A 119 20.03 9.16 3.70
N PHE A 120 21.27 9.43 3.33
CA PHE A 120 21.60 9.91 1.98
C PHE A 120 21.29 8.89 0.90
N LYS A 121 21.58 7.60 1.16
CA LYS A 121 21.25 6.51 0.21
C LYS A 121 19.75 6.38 0.03
N GLN A 122 19.00 6.41 1.12
CA GLN A 122 17.54 6.32 1.10
C GLN A 122 16.91 7.55 0.41
N PHE A 123 17.44 8.74 0.68
CA PHE A 123 16.95 9.99 0.09
C PHE A 123 17.15 10.01 -1.44
N PHE A 124 18.37 9.75 -1.91
CA PHE A 124 18.64 9.71 -3.35
C PHE A 124 17.91 8.57 -4.05
N SER A 125 17.88 7.39 -3.45
CA SER A 125 17.11 6.26 -3.96
C SER A 125 15.62 6.62 -4.08
N GLY A 126 15.05 7.28 -3.06
CA GLY A 126 13.66 7.74 -3.06
C GLY A 126 13.36 8.72 -4.18
N ILE A 127 14.26 9.69 -4.44
CA ILE A 127 14.12 10.64 -5.57
C ILE A 127 14.06 9.89 -6.90
N PHE A 128 14.99 8.97 -7.15
CA PHE A 128 15.03 8.21 -8.41
C PHE A 128 13.81 7.29 -8.56
N ILE A 129 13.41 6.62 -7.49
CA ILE A 129 12.20 5.77 -7.50
C ILE A 129 10.97 6.61 -7.80
N THR A 130 10.82 7.78 -7.18
CA THR A 130 9.68 8.68 -7.40
C THR A 130 9.63 9.16 -8.85
N ILE A 131 10.76 9.56 -9.42
CA ILE A 131 10.84 9.98 -10.84
C ILE A 131 10.39 8.83 -11.75
N VAL A 132 10.88 7.61 -11.51
CA VAL A 132 10.53 6.44 -12.31
C VAL A 132 9.05 6.07 -12.15
N MET A 133 8.56 5.99 -10.92
CA MET A 133 7.17 5.58 -10.65
C MET A 133 6.15 6.63 -11.11
N THR A 134 6.45 7.91 -10.98
CA THR A 134 5.51 8.97 -11.34
C THR A 134 5.63 9.38 -12.81
N GLY A 135 6.87 9.45 -13.34
CA GLY A 135 7.13 9.94 -14.69
C GLY A 135 7.05 8.87 -15.78
N LEU A 136 7.35 7.61 -15.46
CA LEU A 136 7.38 6.53 -16.44
C LEU A 136 6.19 5.56 -16.31
N ASP A 137 5.37 5.69 -15.25
CA ASP A 137 4.17 4.87 -15.12
C ASP A 137 3.05 5.38 -16.01
N GLN A 138 2.60 4.50 -16.91
CA GLN A 138 1.56 4.79 -17.88
C GLN A 138 0.20 5.06 -17.21
N ASP A 139 -0.11 4.40 -16.08
CA ASP A 139 -1.39 4.55 -15.40
C ASP A 139 -1.51 5.94 -14.76
N MET A 140 -0.42 6.42 -14.15
CA MET A 140 -0.34 7.79 -13.62
C MET A 140 -0.43 8.85 -14.73
N MET A 141 0.28 8.60 -15.85
CA MET A 141 0.21 9.50 -17.00
C MET A 141 -1.19 9.56 -17.62
N GLN A 142 -1.87 8.43 -17.77
CA GLN A 142 -3.25 8.41 -18.30
C GLN A 142 -4.23 9.16 -17.38
N LYS A 143 -4.10 9.01 -16.06
CA LYS A 143 -4.92 9.76 -15.09
C LYS A 143 -4.66 11.26 -15.20
N ASN A 144 -3.42 11.69 -15.35
CA ASN A 144 -3.08 13.11 -15.53
C ASN A 144 -3.54 13.66 -16.88
N LEU A 145 -3.45 12.89 -17.96
CA LEU A 145 -3.95 13.28 -19.28
C LEU A 145 -5.48 13.36 -19.35
N SER A 146 -6.18 12.70 -18.43
CA SER A 146 -7.66 12.80 -18.35
C SER A 146 -8.15 14.11 -17.70
N CYS A 147 -7.26 14.91 -17.12
CA CYS A 147 -7.58 16.23 -16.59
C CYS A 147 -7.88 17.23 -17.73
N LYS A 148 -8.82 18.17 -17.48
CA LYS A 148 -9.25 19.12 -18.51
C LYS A 148 -8.16 20.10 -18.93
N ASN A 149 -7.32 20.53 -17.99
CA ASN A 149 -6.30 21.56 -18.19
C ASN A 149 -4.99 21.15 -17.53
N LEU A 150 -3.86 21.69 -18.03
CA LEU A 150 -2.54 21.50 -17.45
C LEU A 150 -2.47 21.91 -15.98
N HIS A 151 -3.15 23.00 -15.61
CA HIS A 151 -3.19 23.49 -14.24
C HIS A 151 -3.87 22.51 -13.28
N GLU A 152 -4.95 21.85 -13.70
CA GLU A 152 -5.61 20.80 -12.92
C GLU A 152 -4.72 19.58 -12.76
N ALA A 153 -4.01 19.18 -13.80
CA ALA A 153 -3.05 18.08 -13.75
C ALA A 153 -1.90 18.37 -12.77
N GLN A 154 -1.33 19.58 -12.82
CA GLN A 154 -0.29 20.01 -11.88
C GLN A 154 -0.82 20.04 -10.44
N LYS A 155 -2.01 20.61 -10.21
CA LYS A 155 -2.63 20.64 -8.88
C LYS A 155 -2.85 19.23 -8.33
N ASN A 156 -3.29 18.29 -9.17
CA ASN A 156 -3.46 16.89 -8.80
C ASN A 156 -2.13 16.25 -8.37
N MET A 157 -1.05 16.48 -9.11
CA MET A 157 0.29 16.01 -8.78
C MET A 157 0.82 16.55 -7.46
N TYR A 158 0.65 17.87 -7.20
CA TYR A 158 1.02 18.47 -5.92
C TYR A 158 0.21 17.90 -4.76
N CYS A 159 -1.11 17.77 -4.95
CA CYS A 159 -2.00 17.22 -3.93
C CYS A 159 -1.62 15.77 -3.60
N TYR A 160 -1.32 14.97 -4.62
CA TYR A 160 -0.83 13.60 -4.45
C TYR A 160 0.49 13.56 -3.66
N GLY A 161 1.49 14.38 -4.03
CA GLY A 161 2.77 14.41 -3.34
C GLY A 161 2.65 14.82 -1.87
N ILE A 162 1.83 15.84 -1.57
CA ILE A 162 1.60 16.29 -0.20
C ILE A 162 0.85 15.24 0.61
N SER A 163 -0.15 14.58 0.03
CA SER A 163 -0.94 13.54 0.71
C SER A 163 -0.15 12.26 0.95
N PHE A 164 0.85 11.98 0.13
CA PHE A 164 1.69 10.79 0.25
C PHE A 164 2.48 10.75 1.56
N VAL A 165 2.98 11.89 2.04
CA VAL A 165 3.79 11.99 3.26
C VAL A 165 3.01 11.57 4.51
N PRO A 166 1.84 12.18 4.85
CA PRO A 166 1.09 11.79 6.05
C PRO A 166 0.57 10.35 5.98
N VAL A 167 0.18 9.87 4.81
CA VAL A 167 -0.29 8.48 4.66
C VAL A 167 0.84 7.49 4.96
N ASN A 168 2.05 7.70 4.41
CA ASN A 168 3.19 6.86 4.72
C ASN A 168 3.57 6.92 6.21
N PHE A 169 3.47 8.10 6.82
CA PHE A 169 3.72 8.24 8.25
C PHE A 169 2.74 7.40 9.10
N LEU A 170 1.46 7.38 8.72
CA LEU A 170 0.46 6.54 9.39
C LEU A 170 0.78 5.03 9.24
N PHE A 171 1.19 4.59 8.05
CA PHE A 171 1.58 3.19 7.85
C PHE A 171 2.81 2.80 8.65
N LEU A 172 3.83 3.66 8.70
CA LEU A 172 5.03 3.42 9.51
C LEU A 172 4.69 3.38 11.00
N SER A 173 3.83 4.28 11.47
CA SER A 173 3.33 4.27 12.85
C SER A 173 2.61 2.97 13.19
N LEU A 174 1.75 2.49 12.28
CA LEU A 174 1.09 1.20 12.45
C LEU A 174 2.10 0.05 12.56
N GLY A 175 3.12 0.03 11.70
CA GLY A 175 4.17 -1.00 11.76
C GLY A 175 4.87 -1.05 13.12
N ILE A 176 5.24 0.10 13.68
CA ILE A 176 5.87 0.18 15.01
C ILE A 176 4.92 -0.29 16.10
N LEU A 177 3.64 0.10 16.04
CA LEU A 177 2.64 -0.30 17.04
C LEU A 177 2.37 -1.81 17.00
N LEU A 178 2.31 -2.41 15.82
CA LEU A 178 2.17 -3.85 15.68
C LEU A 178 3.38 -4.60 16.25
N LEU A 179 4.60 -4.09 16.04
CA LEU A 179 5.79 -4.65 16.67
C LEU A 179 5.75 -4.58 18.19
N LEU A 180 5.31 -3.45 18.75
CA LEU A 180 5.13 -3.28 20.20
C LEU A 180 4.05 -4.23 20.73
N PHE A 181 2.94 -4.36 20.04
CA PHE A 181 1.85 -5.25 20.39
C PHE A 181 2.30 -6.73 20.37
N ALA A 182 2.99 -7.17 19.34
CA ALA A 182 3.54 -8.52 19.24
C ALA A 182 4.56 -8.81 20.35
N SER A 183 5.39 -7.81 20.71
CA SER A 183 6.35 -7.95 21.80
C SER A 183 5.68 -8.10 23.17
N GLN A 184 4.57 -7.39 23.43
CA GLN A 184 3.81 -7.52 24.67
C GLN A 184 3.12 -8.89 24.83
N LEU A 185 2.62 -9.44 23.72
CA LEU A 185 1.95 -10.75 23.70
C LEU A 185 2.94 -11.93 23.64
N ASN A 186 4.26 -11.67 23.61
CA ASN A 186 5.28 -12.71 23.41
C ASN A 186 5.02 -13.58 22.17
N ILE A 187 4.40 -13.03 21.14
CA ILE A 187 4.18 -13.73 19.88
C ILE A 187 5.52 -13.77 19.13
N PRO A 188 6.00 -14.95 18.69
CA PRO A 188 7.21 -15.02 17.89
C PRO A 188 7.01 -14.21 16.61
N LEU A 189 7.83 -13.18 16.43
CA LEU A 189 7.79 -12.37 15.21
C LEU A 189 8.09 -13.27 14.01
N PRO A 190 7.21 -13.30 12.99
CA PRO A 190 7.47 -14.04 11.77
C PRO A 190 8.71 -13.49 11.07
N ALA A 191 9.45 -14.37 10.38
CA ALA A 191 10.68 -14.01 9.68
C ALA A 191 10.45 -12.98 8.54
N ALA A 192 9.22 -12.87 8.05
CA ALA A 192 8.81 -11.90 7.04
C ALA A 192 7.85 -10.87 7.65
N GLY A 193 8.18 -9.58 7.51
CA GLY A 193 7.35 -8.48 8.03
C GLY A 193 5.92 -8.42 7.47
N ASP A 194 5.69 -9.05 6.32
CA ASP A 194 4.39 -9.08 5.65
C ASP A 194 3.36 -9.98 6.33
N GLU A 195 3.79 -10.86 7.24
CA GLU A 195 2.94 -11.81 7.96
C GLU A 195 2.46 -11.29 9.32
N ILE A 196 2.88 -10.09 9.73
CA ILE A 196 2.52 -9.51 11.03
C ILE A 196 1.07 -9.06 11.07
N LEU A 197 0.56 -8.56 9.96
CA LEU A 197 -0.78 -7.97 9.89
C LEU A 197 -1.93 -9.00 9.95
N PRO A 198 -1.81 -10.24 9.44
CA PRO A 198 -2.85 -11.26 9.52
C PRO A 198 -2.94 -12.00 10.86
N LEU A 199 -2.01 -11.80 11.78
CA LEU A 199 -2.03 -12.41 13.12
C LEU A 199 -2.95 -11.65 14.07
#